data_e40ed3f405e748e65fb43222a03eb545
#
_entry.id   e40ed3f405e748e65fb43222a03eb545
#
_cell.length_a   1.000
_cell.length_b   1.000
_cell.length_c   1.000
_cell.angle_alpha   90.00
_cell.angle_beta   90.00
_cell.angle_gamma   90.00
#
_symmetry.space_group_name_H-M   'P 1'
#
loop_
_entity.id
_entity.type
_entity.pdbx_description
1 polymer ?
#
loop_
_entity_poly.entity_id
_entity_poly.type
_entity_poly.pdbx_seq_one_letter_code
_entity_poly.pdbx_strand_id
1 'polypeptide(L)'
;MNDFKLVINDLTFNTCYVKYVDDTTVLSISKIVNDNTLQAAVDHLIHWTQNNGMMINTNKTKELIICFSTKVNVTNIPPLSINGNNTDRVTTFKLLCVFISSDLSWDYHVMYLLRKVAKRMY
;
A
#
# COMPACT_ATOMS: atom_id res chain seq x y z
N MET A 1 14.36 -20.01 1.05
CA MET A 1 13.49 -18.85 0.92
C MET A 1 13.27 -18.28 2.29
N ASN A 2 13.87 -17.13 2.57
CA ASN A 2 13.70 -16.51 3.88
C ASN A 2 12.32 -15.88 3.93
N ASP A 3 11.43 -16.53 4.65
CA ASP A 3 10.12 -15.98 4.91
C ASP A 3 10.30 -14.64 5.63
N PHE A 4 9.76 -13.58 5.03
CA PHE A 4 9.58 -12.34 5.73
C PHE A 4 8.60 -12.60 6.87
N LYS A 5 9.12 -12.95 8.03
CA LYS A 5 8.30 -13.16 9.21
C LYS A 5 7.74 -11.80 9.64
N LEU A 6 6.43 -11.72 9.60
CA LEU A 6 5.71 -10.65 10.25
C LEU A 6 6.04 -10.72 11.75
N VAL A 7 7.03 -9.95 12.18
CA VAL A 7 7.28 -9.78 13.60
C VAL A 7 6.40 -8.62 14.07
N ILE A 8 5.18 -8.95 14.43
CA ILE A 8 4.33 -8.03 15.20
C ILE A 8 4.84 -8.08 16.64
N ASN A 9 5.94 -7.43 16.90
CA ASN A 9 6.53 -7.40 18.23
C ASN A 9 6.64 -6.00 18.81
N ASP A 10 5.71 -5.12 18.50
CA ASP A 10 5.53 -3.96 19.36
C ASP A 10 4.18 -3.31 19.12
N LEU A 11 3.37 -3.30 20.15
CA LEU A 11 2.13 -2.53 20.24
C LEU A 11 2.32 -1.01 20.08
N THR A 12 3.55 -0.56 19.90
CA THR A 12 3.91 0.85 19.68
C THR A 12 3.95 1.23 18.20
N PHE A 13 4.04 0.27 17.29
CA PHE A 13 4.08 0.54 15.84
C PHE A 13 2.78 0.07 15.17
N ASN A 14 1.99 1.03 14.76
CA ASN A 14 0.77 0.80 13.98
C ASN A 14 1.09 0.42 12.52
N THR A 15 2.10 -0.41 12.30
CA THR A 15 2.55 -0.81 10.97
C THR A 15 2.49 -2.31 10.80
N CYS A 16 1.92 -2.75 9.70
CA CYS A 16 1.78 -4.16 9.35
C CYS A 16 2.34 -4.40 7.94
N TYR A 17 3.07 -5.51 7.79
CA TYR A 17 3.57 -5.98 6.50
C TYR A 17 2.82 -7.24 6.12
N VAL A 18 2.27 -7.28 4.93
CA VAL A 18 1.62 -8.47 4.39
C VAL A 18 2.29 -8.84 3.08
N LYS A 19 2.78 -10.05 2.99
CA LYS A 19 3.43 -10.58 1.79
C LYS A 19 2.63 -11.73 1.21
N TYR A 20 2.37 -11.67 -0.07
CA TYR A 20 1.77 -12.75 -0.84
C TYR A 20 2.61 -13.02 -2.09
N VAL A 21 3.34 -14.14 -2.10
CA VAL A 21 4.30 -14.48 -3.16
C VAL A 21 5.30 -13.34 -3.39
N ASP A 22 5.18 -12.61 -4.49
CA ASP A 22 6.06 -11.48 -4.84
C ASP A 22 5.49 -10.12 -4.42
N ASP A 23 4.21 -10.07 -4.07
CA ASP A 23 3.53 -8.84 -3.69
C ASP A 23 3.67 -8.58 -2.19
N THR A 24 4.12 -7.38 -1.85
CA THR A 24 4.24 -6.93 -0.46
C THR A 24 3.41 -5.68 -0.24
N THR A 25 2.57 -5.72 0.77
CA THR A 25 1.76 -4.58 1.20
C THR A 25 2.23 -4.11 2.56
N VAL A 26 2.48 -2.82 2.68
CA VAL A 26 2.82 -2.16 3.95
C VAL A 26 1.64 -1.29 4.35
N LEU A 27 1.08 -1.56 5.52
CA LEU A 27 -0.04 -0.81 6.08
C LEU A 27 0.42 -0.10 7.35
N SER A 28 0.19 1.20 7.43
CA SER A 28 0.43 1.99 8.63
C SER A 28 -0.81 2.79 9.00
N ILE A 29 -1.10 2.84 10.28
CA ILE A 29 -2.19 3.66 10.84
C ILE A 29 -1.55 4.81 11.61
N SER A 30 -1.89 6.04 11.22
CA SER A 30 -1.38 7.24 11.85
C SER A 30 -2.51 8.17 12.27
N LYS A 31 -2.31 8.85 13.39
CA LYS A 31 -3.18 9.93 13.87
C LYS A 31 -2.64 11.31 13.51
N ILE A 32 -1.43 11.38 12.98
CA ILE A 32 -0.69 12.63 12.73
C ILE A 32 -0.36 12.71 11.23
N VAL A 33 -0.60 13.86 10.63
CA VAL A 33 -0.38 14.09 9.18
C VAL A 33 1.09 13.94 8.77
N ASN A 34 2.02 14.34 9.63
CA ASN A 34 3.46 14.30 9.38
C ASN A 34 4.16 13.13 10.07
N ASP A 35 3.49 12.00 10.15
CA ASP A 35 4.08 10.79 10.71
C ASP A 35 5.02 10.12 9.71
N ASN A 36 6.28 9.96 10.10
CA ASN A 36 7.30 9.30 9.28
C ASN A 36 7.35 7.77 9.47
N THR A 37 6.42 7.21 10.22
CA THR A 37 6.43 5.78 10.55
C THR A 37 6.35 4.91 9.29
N LEU A 38 5.51 5.26 8.34
CA LEU A 38 5.38 4.51 7.10
C LEU A 38 6.65 4.60 6.25
N GLN A 39 7.26 5.79 6.15
CA GLN A 39 8.52 5.97 5.42
C GLN A 39 9.64 5.15 6.08
N ALA A 40 9.74 5.14 7.39
CA ALA A 40 10.72 4.33 8.12
C ALA A 40 10.51 2.83 7.87
N ALA A 41 9.26 2.37 7.85
CA ALA A 41 8.91 0.99 7.54
C ALA A 41 9.30 0.61 6.10
N VAL A 42 9.06 1.49 5.15
CA VAL A 42 9.43 1.29 3.75
C VAL A 42 10.96 1.27 3.59
N ASP A 43 11.67 2.16 4.26
CA ASP A 43 13.15 2.17 4.25
C ASP A 43 13.73 0.87 4.82
N HIS A 44 13.15 0.35 5.88
CA HIS A 44 13.53 -0.95 6.44
C HIS A 44 13.28 -2.09 5.46
N LEU A 45 12.15 -2.07 4.76
CA LEU A 45 11.83 -3.04 3.72
C LEU A 45 12.82 -2.98 2.54
N ILE A 46 13.19 -1.77 2.10
CA ILE A 46 14.19 -1.56 1.04
C ILE A 46 15.52 -2.19 1.45
N HIS A 47 15.98 -1.91 2.66
CA HIS A 47 17.23 -2.47 3.18
C HIS A 47 17.18 -4.00 3.25
N TRP A 48 16.05 -4.56 3.71
CA TRP A 48 15.87 -6.01 3.75
C TRP A 48 15.90 -6.64 2.35
N THR A 49 15.22 -6.04 1.36
CA THR A 49 15.23 -6.56 -0.02
C THR A 49 16.61 -6.51 -0.64
N GLN A 50 17.36 -5.44 -0.42
CA GLN A 50 18.74 -5.32 -0.90
C GLN A 50 19.65 -6.40 -0.32
N ASN A 51 19.54 -6.66 0.99
CA ASN A 51 20.32 -7.71 1.66
C ASN A 51 19.98 -9.12 1.17
N ASN A 52 18.79 -9.32 0.60
CA ASN A 52 18.35 -10.61 0.06
C ASN A 52 18.45 -10.70 -1.46
N GLY A 53 19.14 -9.76 -2.09
CA GLY A 53 19.34 -9.77 -3.55
C GLY A 53 18.06 -9.50 -4.35
N MET A 54 17.07 -8.87 -3.74
CA MET A 54 15.81 -8.52 -4.39
C MET A 54 15.75 -7.03 -4.69
N MET A 55 14.93 -6.66 -5.67
CA MET A 55 14.69 -5.28 -6.04
C MET A 55 13.19 -4.97 -5.98
N ILE A 56 12.85 -3.80 -5.43
CA ILE A 56 11.48 -3.30 -5.45
C ILE A 56 11.18 -2.71 -6.83
N ASN A 57 10.08 -3.16 -7.44
CA ASN A 57 9.60 -2.57 -8.69
C ASN A 57 8.84 -1.28 -8.40
N THR A 58 9.55 -0.16 -8.47
CA THR A 58 9.01 1.17 -8.16
C THR A 58 7.88 1.58 -9.11
N ASN A 59 7.91 1.13 -10.36
CA ASN A 59 6.86 1.44 -11.34
C ASN A 59 5.51 0.79 -11.02
N LYS A 60 5.54 -0.37 -10.34
CA LYS A 60 4.34 -1.09 -9.90
C LYS A 60 3.94 -0.76 -8.46
N THR A 61 4.81 -0.10 -7.71
CA THR A 61 4.53 0.27 -6.32
C THR A 61 3.69 1.53 -6.29
N LYS A 62 2.57 1.47 -5.59
CA LYS A 62 1.62 2.56 -5.45
C LYS A 62 1.33 2.85 -3.98
N GLU A 63 0.97 4.08 -3.71
CA GLU A 63 0.55 4.56 -2.40
C GLU A 63 -0.94 4.86 -2.41
N LEU A 64 -1.67 4.31 -1.46
CA LEU A 64 -3.10 4.57 -1.27
C LEU A 64 -3.31 5.12 0.14
N ILE A 65 -3.89 6.31 0.24
CA ILE A 65 -4.21 6.93 1.51
C ILE A 65 -5.72 6.82 1.76
N ILE A 66 -6.08 6.23 2.90
CA ILE A 66 -7.44 6.16 3.38
C ILE A 66 -7.55 7.13 4.54
N CYS A 67 -8.30 8.21 4.37
CA CYS A 67 -8.45 9.25 5.37
C CYS A 67 -9.85 9.22 5.97
N PHE A 68 -9.93 9.03 7.28
CA PHE A 68 -11.20 9.01 8.02
C PHE A 68 -11.58 10.39 8.58
N SER A 69 -10.68 11.37 8.48
CA SER A 69 -10.93 12.72 9.00
C SER A 69 -11.30 13.67 7.87
N THR A 70 -12.35 14.44 8.05
CA THR A 70 -12.76 15.50 7.12
C THR A 70 -11.88 16.76 7.23
N LYS A 71 -11.10 16.87 8.31
CA LYS A 71 -10.25 18.04 8.59
C LYS A 71 -8.87 17.96 7.95
N VAL A 72 -8.47 16.79 7.46
CA VAL A 72 -7.14 16.57 6.88
C VAL A 72 -7.23 16.66 5.37
N ASN A 73 -6.38 17.51 4.79
CA ASN A 73 -6.20 17.53 3.35
C ASN A 73 -5.09 16.54 2.96
N VAL A 74 -5.49 15.49 2.26
CA VAL A 74 -4.59 14.41 1.81
C VAL A 74 -3.47 14.93 0.91
N THR A 75 -3.70 16.01 0.16
CA THR A 75 -2.67 16.61 -0.71
C THR A 75 -1.50 17.19 0.07
N ASN A 76 -1.67 17.54 1.33
CA ASN A 76 -0.61 18.06 2.20
C ASN A 76 0.29 16.96 2.78
N ILE A 77 -0.06 15.70 2.60
CA ILE A 77 0.75 14.58 3.06
C ILE A 77 1.87 14.35 2.03
N PRO A 78 3.15 14.37 2.44
CA PRO A 78 4.25 14.14 1.51
C PRO A 78 4.19 12.73 0.93
N PRO A 79 4.56 12.56 -0.36
CA PRO A 79 4.58 11.24 -0.97
C PRO A 79 5.70 10.38 -0.38
N LEU A 80 5.49 9.06 -0.38
CA LEU A 80 6.52 8.11 -0.03
C LEU A 80 7.64 8.12 -1.07
N SER A 81 8.87 7.96 -0.60
CA SER A 81 10.05 7.86 -1.45
C SER A 81 10.65 6.46 -1.36
N ILE A 82 10.95 5.89 -2.53
CA ILE A 82 11.66 4.61 -2.67
C ILE A 82 12.86 4.83 -3.56
N ASN A 83 14.06 4.61 -3.02
CA ASN A 83 15.33 4.81 -3.75
C ASN A 83 15.46 6.21 -4.38
N GLY A 84 15.00 7.24 -3.68
CA GLY A 84 15.03 8.62 -4.15
C GLY A 84 13.92 9.01 -5.11
N ASN A 85 13.04 8.10 -5.49
CA ASN A 85 11.90 8.36 -6.36
C ASN A 85 10.59 8.37 -5.56
N ASN A 86 9.74 9.36 -5.83
CA ASN A 86 8.42 9.41 -5.22
C ASN A 86 7.51 8.33 -5.80
N THR A 87 6.74 7.66 -4.94
CA THR A 87 5.72 6.71 -5.38
C THR A 87 4.51 7.45 -5.95
N ASP A 88 3.83 6.80 -6.90
CA ASP A 88 2.57 7.32 -7.42
C ASP A 88 1.46 7.13 -6.37
N ARG A 89 0.79 8.21 -6.03
CA ARG A 89 -0.39 8.18 -5.18
C ARG A 89 -1.63 7.92 -6.01
N VAL A 90 -2.38 6.89 -5.65
CA VAL A 90 -3.59 6.48 -6.36
C VAL A 90 -4.80 6.53 -5.44
N THR A 91 -6.00 6.66 -6.02
CA THR A 91 -7.27 6.62 -5.29
C THR A 91 -7.92 5.24 -5.33
N THR A 92 -7.47 4.37 -6.22
CA THR A 92 -7.94 3.01 -6.37
C THR A 92 -6.78 2.11 -6.74
N PHE A 93 -6.68 0.96 -6.10
CA PHE A 93 -5.63 -0.02 -6.35
C PHE A 93 -6.20 -1.44 -6.41
N LYS A 94 -5.73 -2.22 -7.37
CA LYS A 94 -6.09 -3.64 -7.50
C LYS A 94 -5.12 -4.49 -6.67
N LEU A 95 -5.60 -5.02 -5.56
CA LEU A 95 -4.83 -5.89 -4.67
C LEU A 95 -5.42 -7.30 -4.72
N LEU A 96 -4.64 -8.28 -5.16
CA LEU A 96 -5.05 -9.69 -5.23
C LEU A 96 -6.44 -9.88 -5.85
N CYS A 97 -6.66 -9.28 -7.01
CA CYS A 97 -7.93 -9.32 -7.76
C CYS A 97 -9.09 -8.53 -7.15
N VAL A 98 -8.87 -7.78 -6.07
CA VAL A 98 -9.88 -6.91 -5.46
C VAL A 98 -9.46 -5.45 -5.62
N PHE A 99 -10.38 -4.60 -6.06
CA PHE A 99 -10.16 -3.17 -6.12
C PHE A 99 -10.50 -2.52 -4.78
N ILE A 100 -9.52 -1.82 -4.22
CA ILE A 100 -9.65 -1.06 -2.98
C ILE A 100 -9.61 0.43 -3.34
N SER A 101 -10.62 1.18 -2.88
CA SER A 101 -10.71 2.63 -3.09
C SER A 101 -10.34 3.39 -1.83
N SER A 102 -9.88 4.63 -1.98
CA SER A 102 -9.48 5.50 -0.86
C SER A 102 -10.62 5.85 0.09
N ASP A 103 -11.86 5.77 -0.36
CA ASP A 103 -13.08 5.95 0.45
C ASP A 103 -13.63 4.63 1.02
N LEU A 104 -12.95 3.50 0.75
CA LEU A 104 -13.37 2.14 1.12
C LEU A 104 -14.74 1.73 0.54
N SER A 105 -15.22 2.39 -0.54
CA SER A 105 -16.43 1.98 -1.24
C SER A 105 -16.16 0.77 -2.14
N TRP A 106 -17.20 -0.02 -2.40
CA TRP A 106 -17.17 -1.16 -3.30
C TRP A 106 -17.57 -0.81 -4.74
N ASP A 107 -17.93 0.41 -5.00
CA ASP A 107 -18.52 0.83 -6.29
C ASP A 107 -17.63 0.50 -7.48
N TYR A 108 -16.35 0.84 -7.38
CA TYR A 108 -15.41 0.55 -8.46
C TYR A 108 -15.23 -0.96 -8.68
N HIS A 109 -15.11 -1.73 -7.63
CA HIS A 109 -14.95 -3.19 -7.73
C HIS A 109 -16.19 -3.86 -8.31
N VAL A 110 -17.38 -3.47 -7.86
CA VAL A 110 -18.65 -3.98 -8.36
C VAL A 110 -18.81 -3.67 -9.85
N MET A 111 -18.53 -2.44 -10.28
CA MET A 111 -18.56 -2.06 -11.68
C MET A 111 -17.57 -2.86 -12.54
N TYR A 112 -16.38 -3.10 -12.03
CA TYR A 112 -15.41 -3.96 -12.70
C TYR A 112 -15.92 -5.38 -12.89
N LEU A 113 -16.50 -5.98 -11.84
CA LEU A 113 -17.07 -7.33 -11.92
C LEU A 113 -18.24 -7.39 -12.91
N LEU A 114 -19.14 -6.42 -12.89
CA LEU A 114 -20.27 -6.35 -13.82
C LEU A 114 -19.79 -6.30 -15.28
N ARG A 115 -18.79 -5.49 -15.58
CA ARG A 115 -18.20 -5.42 -16.92
C ARG A 115 -17.55 -6.73 -17.35
N LYS A 116 -16.89 -7.41 -16.42
CA LYS A 116 -16.24 -8.69 -16.67
C LYS A 116 -17.26 -9.79 -16.95
N VAL A 117 -18.34 -9.84 -16.19
CA VAL A 117 -19.46 -10.77 -16.40
C VAL A 117 -20.15 -10.51 -17.73
N ALA A 118 -20.48 -9.26 -18.04
CA ALA A 118 -21.12 -8.88 -19.30
C ALA A 118 -20.31 -9.35 -20.52
N LYS A 119 -18.99 -9.19 -20.50
CA LYS A 119 -18.10 -9.66 -21.57
C LYS A 119 -18.10 -11.18 -21.75
N ARG A 120 -18.42 -11.94 -20.72
CA ARG A 120 -18.48 -13.42 -20.79
C ARG A 120 -19.83 -13.94 -21.19
N MET A 121 -20.88 -13.15 -21.04
CA MET A 121 -22.26 -13.53 -21.41
C MET A 121 -22.56 -13.26 -22.89
N TYR A 122 -21.77 -12.44 -23.53
CA TYR A 122 -21.85 -12.09 -24.93
C TYR A 122 -20.57 -12.50 -25.68
#